data_012b7aff3f06eb0e2dff1e1a5b896792
#
_entry.id   012b7aff3f06eb0e2dff1e1a5b896792
#
_cell.length_a   1.000
_cell.length_b   1.000
_cell.length_c   1.000
_cell.angle_alpha   90.00
_cell.angle_beta   90.00
_cell.angle_gamma   90.00
#
_symmetry.space_group_name_H-M   'P 1'
#
loop_
_entity.id
_entity.type
_entity.pdbx_description
1 polymer ?
#
loop_
_entity_poly.entity_id
_entity_poly.type
_entity_poly.pdbx_seq_one_letter_code
_entity_poly.pdbx_strand_id
1 'polypeptide(L)'
;MEEVRWNGTDWKKRIADVGFRGVIECGLAIEAQAKDLAPVDTGRLRDSINTAIGSEEVIVGTNVEYAPYVEYGTYSTSARPFLRPAIDLVSGRAVRIVEREGRKEFTGYDN
;
A
#
# COMPACT_ATOMS: atom_id res chain seq x y z
N MET A 1 15.68 -0.15 6.30
CA MET A 1 14.67 -0.49 5.28
C MET A 1 13.38 0.25 5.56
N GLU A 2 12.89 0.94 4.56
CA GLU A 2 11.61 1.65 4.70
C GLU A 2 10.50 0.74 4.21
N GLU A 3 9.60 0.39 5.10
CA GLU A 3 8.44 -0.42 4.72
C GLU A 3 7.23 -0.04 5.55
N VAL A 4 6.06 -0.25 4.98
CA VAL A 4 4.80 -0.11 5.69
C VAL A 4 4.16 -1.49 5.74
N ARG A 5 4.00 -1.99 6.94
CA ARG A 5 3.36 -3.28 7.15
C ARG A 5 1.88 -3.05 7.45
N TRP A 6 1.07 -3.57 6.57
CA TRP A 6 -0.37 -3.44 6.70
C TRP A 6 -0.98 -4.83 6.66
N ASN A 7 -1.28 -5.36 7.83
CA ASN A 7 -1.82 -6.70 7.94
C ASN A 7 -3.34 -6.75 7.98
N GLY A 8 -3.98 -5.59 7.87
CA GLY A 8 -5.42 -5.54 7.91
C GLY A 8 -6.03 -5.81 9.27
N THR A 9 -5.24 -5.69 10.35
CA THR A 9 -5.77 -6.00 11.68
C THR A 9 -7.00 -5.18 11.99
N ASP A 10 -6.94 -3.88 11.71
CA ASP A 10 -8.09 -3.00 11.91
C ASP A 10 -9.19 -3.26 10.89
N TRP A 11 -8.84 -3.93 9.81
CA TRP A 11 -9.72 -4.21 8.68
C TRP A 11 -10.28 -5.63 8.71
N LYS A 12 -9.72 -6.50 9.55
CA LYS A 12 -10.16 -7.89 9.58
C LYS A 12 -11.65 -8.05 9.79
N LYS A 13 -12.23 -7.21 10.63
CA LYS A 13 -13.67 -7.26 10.87
C LYS A 13 -14.46 -6.89 9.62
N ARG A 14 -13.92 -6.01 8.80
CA ARG A 14 -14.60 -5.54 7.58
C ARG A 14 -14.32 -6.42 6.38
N ILE A 15 -13.12 -7.00 6.32
CA ILE A 15 -12.72 -7.82 5.18
C ILE A 15 -12.88 -9.31 5.44
N ALA A 16 -13.24 -9.71 6.66
CA ALA A 16 -13.45 -11.12 6.96
C ALA A 16 -14.46 -11.75 6.00
N ASP A 17 -15.47 -10.99 5.63
CA ASP A 17 -16.54 -11.48 4.75
C ASP A 17 -16.15 -11.45 3.27
N VAL A 18 -15.14 -10.66 2.89
CA VAL A 18 -14.71 -10.53 1.50
C VAL A 18 -13.35 -11.19 1.26
N GLY A 19 -12.73 -11.68 2.33
CA GLY A 19 -11.48 -12.39 2.23
C GLY A 19 -10.27 -11.49 2.05
N PHE A 20 -9.14 -12.10 1.76
CA PHE A 20 -7.85 -11.43 1.72
C PHE A 20 -7.65 -10.61 0.43
N ARG A 21 -8.50 -10.82 -0.56
CA ARG A 21 -8.37 -10.15 -1.85
C ARG A 21 -8.40 -8.63 -1.73
N GLY A 22 -9.28 -8.10 -0.85
CA GLY A 22 -9.36 -6.67 -0.64
C GLY A 22 -8.08 -6.07 -0.08
N VAL A 23 -7.42 -6.80 0.82
CA VAL A 23 -6.14 -6.35 1.40
C VAL A 23 -5.07 -6.30 0.32
N ILE A 24 -5.02 -7.31 -0.54
CA ILE A 24 -4.08 -7.34 -1.65
C ILE A 24 -4.30 -6.15 -2.58
N GLU A 25 -5.54 -5.87 -2.94
CA GLU A 25 -5.86 -4.73 -3.80
C GLU A 25 -5.43 -3.40 -3.17
N CYS A 26 -5.65 -3.24 -1.88
CA CYS A 26 -5.20 -2.04 -1.17
C CYS A 26 -3.68 -1.92 -1.20
N GLY A 27 -2.97 -3.02 -0.98
CA GLY A 27 -1.50 -3.02 -1.03
C GLY A 27 -0.98 -2.61 -2.40
N LEU A 28 -1.56 -3.17 -3.46
CA LEU A 28 -1.17 -2.83 -4.82
C LEU A 28 -1.48 -1.37 -5.15
N ALA A 29 -2.60 -0.85 -4.63
CA ALA A 29 -2.94 0.56 -4.82
C ALA A 29 -1.95 1.47 -4.10
N ILE A 30 -1.51 1.09 -2.90
CA ILE A 30 -0.48 1.84 -2.17
C ILE A 30 0.82 1.85 -2.96
N GLU A 31 1.22 0.70 -3.49
CA GLU A 31 2.43 0.60 -4.30
C GLU A 31 2.35 1.55 -5.50
N ALA A 32 1.25 1.55 -6.22
CA ALA A 32 1.06 2.40 -7.39
C ALA A 32 1.15 3.89 -7.01
N GLN A 33 0.48 4.29 -5.93
CA GLN A 33 0.51 5.68 -5.49
C GLN A 33 1.89 6.08 -4.99
N ALA A 34 2.58 5.19 -4.26
CA ALA A 34 3.92 5.47 -3.78
C ALA A 34 4.89 5.67 -4.94
N LYS A 35 4.76 4.86 -5.99
CA LYS A 35 5.59 5.02 -7.18
C LYS A 35 5.35 6.36 -7.87
N ASP A 36 4.10 6.81 -7.92
CA ASP A 36 3.78 8.11 -8.50
C ASP A 36 4.36 9.27 -7.70
N LEU A 37 4.43 9.12 -6.38
CA LEU A 37 4.90 10.17 -5.49
C LEU A 37 6.40 10.15 -5.25
N ALA A 38 7.06 9.03 -5.53
CA ALA A 38 8.49 8.90 -5.30
C ALA A 38 9.28 9.84 -6.20
N PRO A 39 10.27 10.57 -5.66
CA PRO A 39 11.15 11.37 -6.50
C PRO A 39 11.89 10.49 -7.51
N VAL A 40 11.95 10.94 -8.76
CA VAL A 40 12.54 10.15 -9.83
C VAL A 40 13.77 10.86 -10.36
N ASP A 41 14.94 10.56 -9.78
CA ASP A 41 16.22 11.01 -10.31
C ASP A 41 16.77 9.95 -11.28
N THR A 42 16.86 8.70 -10.78
CA THR A 42 17.32 7.56 -11.57
C THR A 42 16.24 6.51 -11.76
N GLY A 43 15.12 6.66 -11.07
CA GLY A 43 14.08 5.66 -11.04
C GLY A 43 14.34 4.51 -10.08
N ARG A 44 15.49 4.49 -9.41
CA ARG A 44 15.88 3.39 -8.53
C ARG A 44 14.93 3.24 -7.36
N LEU A 45 14.58 4.35 -6.70
CA LEU A 45 13.65 4.33 -5.58
C LEU A 45 12.27 3.88 -6.03
N ARG A 46 11.74 4.52 -7.07
CA ARG A 46 10.42 4.17 -7.59
C ARG A 46 10.34 2.69 -7.97
N ASP A 47 11.35 2.21 -8.69
CA ASP A 47 11.32 0.84 -9.21
C ASP A 47 11.51 -0.20 -8.12
N SER A 48 12.06 0.21 -6.96
CA SER A 48 12.27 -0.70 -5.83
C SER A 48 11.03 -0.89 -4.95
N ILE A 49 10.03 -0.03 -5.10
CA ILE A 49 8.82 -0.12 -4.29
C ILE A 49 8.04 -1.34 -4.76
N ASN A 50 7.71 -2.20 -3.80
CA ASN A 50 7.01 -3.43 -4.15
C ASN A 50 6.05 -3.84 -3.03
N THR A 51 5.18 -4.78 -3.37
CA THR A 51 4.20 -5.34 -2.46
C THR A 51 4.51 -6.82 -2.27
N ALA A 52 4.74 -7.21 -1.03
CA ALA A 52 4.94 -8.60 -0.65
C ALA A 52 3.64 -9.11 -0.03
N ILE A 53 3.16 -10.24 -0.53
CA ILE A 53 1.89 -10.82 -0.10
C ILE A 53 2.18 -12.02 0.76
N GLY A 54 1.77 -11.96 2.03
CA GLY A 54 1.86 -13.08 2.96
C GLY A 54 0.54 -13.82 3.07
N SER A 55 0.45 -14.70 4.06
CA SER A 55 -0.78 -15.48 4.27
C SER A 55 -1.91 -14.64 4.86
N GLU A 56 -1.58 -13.66 5.68
CA GLU A 56 -2.58 -12.82 6.35
C GLU A 56 -2.23 -11.35 6.32
N GLU A 57 -1.14 -10.98 5.64
CA GLU A 57 -0.70 -9.59 5.61
C GLU A 57 -0.11 -9.23 4.27
N VAL A 58 -0.07 -7.93 4.01
CA VAL A 58 0.54 -7.36 2.83
C VAL A 58 1.54 -6.31 3.30
N ILE A 59 2.74 -6.35 2.76
CA ILE A 59 3.80 -5.41 3.11
C ILE A 59 4.17 -4.62 1.85
N VAL A 60 4.07 -3.30 1.94
CA VAL A 60 4.50 -2.41 0.85
C VAL A 60 5.76 -1.70 1.32
N GLY A 61 6.80 -1.74 0.54
CA GLY A 61 8.04 -1.10 0.97
C GLY A 61 9.13 -1.13 -0.08
N THR A 62 10.30 -0.71 0.35
CA THR A 62 11.48 -0.64 -0.50
C THR A 62 12.70 -1.05 0.33
N ASN A 63 13.69 -1.62 -0.34
CA ASN A 63 14.97 -1.97 0.29
C ASN A 63 16.07 -0.97 -0.05
N VAL A 64 15.71 0.14 -0.66
CA VAL A 64 16.70 1.18 -0.99
C VAL A 64 17.12 1.90 0.30
N GLU A 65 18.41 1.95 0.55
CA GLU A 65 18.98 2.42 1.81
C GLU A 65 18.71 3.90 2.08
N TYR A 66 18.52 4.71 1.07
CA TYR A 66 18.27 6.14 1.26
C TYR A 66 16.77 6.49 1.37
N ALA A 67 15.89 5.49 1.27
CA ALA A 67 14.45 5.75 1.29
C ALA A 67 13.97 6.49 2.55
N PRO A 68 14.46 6.17 3.77
CA PRO A 68 14.01 6.91 4.96
C PRO A 68 14.36 8.40 4.90
N TYR A 69 15.48 8.73 4.31
CA TYR A 69 15.90 10.13 4.18
C TYR A 69 15.01 10.90 3.21
N VAL A 70 14.49 10.22 2.20
CA VAL A 70 13.52 10.82 1.28
C VAL A 70 12.19 11.00 1.98
N GLU A 71 11.73 9.99 2.69
CA GLU A 71 10.42 10.00 3.36
C GLU A 71 10.36 11.06 4.46
N TYR A 72 11.39 11.12 5.31
CA TYR A 72 11.39 11.97 6.50
C TYR A 72 12.23 13.20 6.38
N GLY A 73 13.09 13.27 5.38
CA GLY A 73 14.03 14.37 5.22
C GLY A 73 15.22 14.25 6.17
N THR A 74 16.12 15.20 6.07
CA THR A 74 17.28 15.34 6.95
C THR A 74 17.33 16.79 7.39
N TYR A 75 18.29 17.13 8.27
CA TYR A 75 18.42 18.51 8.71
C TYR A 75 18.81 19.45 7.55
N SER A 76 19.38 18.93 6.48
CA SER A 76 19.81 19.72 5.34
C SER A 76 18.94 19.54 4.10
N THR A 77 18.00 18.58 4.10
CA THR A 77 17.18 18.27 2.95
C THR A 77 15.72 18.09 3.38
N SER A 78 14.83 18.79 2.71
CA SER A 78 13.41 18.70 3.00
C SER A 78 12.87 17.31 2.69
N ALA A 79 11.92 16.86 3.49
CA ALA A 79 11.23 15.59 3.25
C ALA A 79 10.47 15.64 1.93
N ARG A 80 10.48 14.53 1.21
CA ARG A 80 9.66 14.31 0.01
C ARG A 80 8.93 12.98 0.19
N PRO A 81 7.90 12.95 1.07
CA PRO A 81 7.25 11.69 1.43
C PRO A 81 6.52 11.07 0.25
N PHE A 82 6.58 9.76 0.17
CA PHE A 82 5.94 9.00 -0.89
C PHE A 82 5.11 7.82 -0.36
N LEU A 83 5.56 7.18 0.73
CA LEU A 83 4.82 6.06 1.31
C LEU A 83 3.65 6.55 2.16
N ARG A 84 3.88 7.50 3.08
CA ARG A 84 2.84 7.97 3.97
C ARG A 84 1.67 8.62 3.23
N PRO A 85 1.91 9.52 2.25
CA PRO A 85 0.79 10.06 1.48
C PRO A 85 0.05 9.00 0.68
N ALA A 86 0.78 7.99 0.17
CA ALA A 86 0.14 6.89 -0.56
C ALA A 86 -0.79 6.10 0.34
N ILE A 87 -0.34 5.82 1.58
CA ILE A 87 -1.16 5.11 2.56
C ILE A 87 -2.41 5.93 2.89
N ASP A 88 -2.24 7.22 3.13
CA ASP A 88 -3.36 8.09 3.48
C ASP A 88 -4.40 8.14 2.37
N LEU A 89 -3.94 8.25 1.12
CA LEU A 89 -4.82 8.26 -0.04
C LEU A 89 -5.61 6.97 -0.16
N VAL A 90 -4.91 5.83 -0.09
CA VAL A 90 -5.55 4.53 -0.26
C VAL A 90 -6.44 4.21 0.93
N SER A 91 -6.03 4.59 2.15
CA SER A 91 -6.87 4.38 3.34
C SER A 91 -8.22 5.07 3.20
N GLY A 92 -8.24 6.26 2.58
CA GLY A 92 -9.49 6.95 2.31
C GLY A 92 -10.39 6.22 1.32
N ARG A 93 -9.81 5.34 0.50
CA ARG A 93 -10.54 4.56 -0.50
C ARG A 93 -10.72 3.10 -0.12
N ALA A 94 -10.11 2.68 0.98
CA ALA A 94 -10.03 1.26 1.33
C ALA A 94 -11.39 0.60 1.46
N VAL A 95 -12.36 1.29 2.05
CA VAL A 95 -13.70 0.76 2.20
C VAL A 95 -14.31 0.45 0.82
N ARG A 96 -14.15 1.36 -0.13
CA ARG A 96 -14.67 1.13 -1.48
C ARG A 96 -13.98 -0.04 -2.18
N ILE A 97 -12.67 -0.16 -1.98
CA ILE A 97 -11.90 -1.26 -2.57
C ILE A 97 -12.39 -2.58 -2.01
N VAL A 98 -12.54 -2.67 -0.70
CA VAL A 98 -13.00 -3.89 -0.03
C VAL A 98 -14.44 -4.21 -0.45
N GLU A 99 -15.30 -3.22 -0.50
CA GLU A 99 -16.68 -3.41 -0.93
C GLU A 99 -16.76 -3.92 -2.36
N ARG A 100 -15.93 -3.37 -3.24
CA ARG A 100 -15.91 -3.80 -4.63
C ARG A 100 -15.51 -5.27 -4.76
N GLU A 101 -14.47 -5.68 -4.03
CA GLU A 101 -14.03 -7.08 -4.05
C GLU A 101 -15.09 -7.98 -3.44
N GLY A 102 -15.75 -7.53 -2.37
CA GLY A 102 -16.84 -8.28 -1.78
C GLY A 102 -18.00 -8.48 -2.72
N ARG A 103 -18.36 -7.45 -3.49
CA ARG A 103 -19.43 -7.58 -4.48
C ARG A 103 -19.09 -8.59 -5.54
N LYS A 104 -17.85 -8.64 -5.97
CA LYS A 104 -17.42 -9.63 -6.96
C LYS A 104 -17.62 -11.04 -6.43
N GLU A 105 -17.29 -11.30 -5.17
CA GLU A 105 -17.47 -12.61 -4.57
C GLU A 105 -18.94 -12.95 -4.42
N PHE A 106 -19.74 -12.05 -3.92
CA PHE A 106 -21.16 -12.29 -3.73
C PHE A 106 -21.90 -12.42 -5.05
N THR A 107 -21.52 -11.64 -6.04
CA THR A 107 -22.14 -11.73 -7.36
C THR A 107 -21.91 -13.10 -7.98
N GLY A 108 -20.77 -13.71 -7.70
CA GLY A 108 -20.49 -15.06 -8.19
C GLY A 108 -21.39 -16.12 -7.60
N TYR A 109 -21.98 -15.87 -6.45
CA TYR A 109 -22.90 -16.81 -5.80
C TYR A 109 -24.34 -16.62 -6.22
N ASP A 110 -24.69 -15.44 -6.66
CA ASP A 110 -26.06 -15.10 -7.00
C ASP A 110 -26.46 -15.55 -8.41
N ASN A 111 -25.50 -16.03 -9.15
CA ASN A 111 -25.75 -16.57 -10.47
C ASN A 111 -25.80 -18.08 -10.45
#